data_9fb853037c73c52cb629047633190965
#
_entry.id   9fb853037c73c52cb629047633190965
#
_cell.length_a   1.000
_cell.length_b   1.000
_cell.length_c   1.000
_cell.angle_alpha   90.00
_cell.angle_beta   90.00
_cell.angle_gamma   90.00
#
_symmetry.space_group_name_H-M   'P 1'
#
loop_
_entity.id
_entity.type
_entity.pdbx_description
1 polymer ?
#
loop_
_entity_poly.entity_id
_entity_poly.type
_entity_poly.pdbx_seq_one_letter_code
_entity_poly.pdbx_strand_id
1 'polypeptide(L)'
;MSQGTRADRVGDQIRAEISDMIARELHDPGFGFLTITRVRVTSDLQLARVYYTTLGDSEARRNTERAFGRASSFIRRQLGRRLRLRRIPELEFVFDESIEGIRERQLRPDRVAIRTRV
;
A
#
# COMPACT_ATOMS: atom_id res chain seq x y z
N MET A 1 18.80 6.86 3.30
CA MET A 1 18.52 6.29 3.25
C MET A 1 18.66 5.18 3.80
N SER A 2 18.31 4.71 4.02
CA SER A 2 18.45 3.86 4.68
C SER A 2 18.30 2.68 4.38
N GLN A 3 18.00 2.19 3.78
CA GLN A 3 17.87 1.04 3.38
C GLN A 3 18.85 0.14 3.81
N GLY A 4 19.44 0.12 4.83
CA GLY A 4 20.44 -0.76 5.23
C GLY A 4 19.99 -2.04 5.86
N THR A 5 18.79 -2.13 6.36
CA THR A 5 18.38 -3.32 7.05
C THR A 5 17.65 -4.28 6.13
N ARG A 6 17.56 -5.51 6.56
CA ARG A 6 16.81 -6.49 5.82
C ARG A 6 15.33 -6.12 5.76
N ALA A 7 14.80 -5.59 6.86
CA ALA A 7 13.40 -5.18 6.89
C ALA A 7 13.16 -4.06 5.87
N ASP A 8 14.11 -3.14 5.74
CA ASP A 8 13.97 -2.07 4.76
C ASP A 8 13.93 -2.63 3.34
N ARG A 9 14.82 -3.58 3.05
CA ARG A 9 14.84 -4.15 1.72
C ARG A 9 13.60 -4.96 1.43
N VAL A 10 13.11 -5.70 2.40
CA VAL A 10 11.88 -6.46 2.22
C VAL A 10 10.72 -5.50 1.99
N GLY A 11 10.68 -4.41 2.74
CA GLY A 11 9.63 -3.42 2.54
C GLY A 11 9.63 -2.84 1.14
N ASP A 12 10.82 -2.53 0.60
CA ASP A 12 10.92 -2.01 -0.75
C ASP A 12 10.45 -3.04 -1.77
N GLN A 13 10.80 -4.30 -1.56
CA GLN A 13 10.36 -5.36 -2.46
C GLN A 13 8.85 -5.53 -2.42
N ILE A 14 8.27 -5.51 -1.23
CA ILE A 14 6.83 -5.65 -1.10
C ILE A 14 6.13 -4.48 -1.79
N ARG A 15 6.65 -3.27 -1.59
CA ARG A 15 6.05 -2.10 -2.21
C ARG A 15 6.03 -2.23 -3.73
N ALA A 16 7.15 -2.64 -4.31
CA ALA A 16 7.23 -2.79 -5.76
C ALA A 16 6.27 -3.85 -6.26
N GLU A 17 6.19 -4.97 -5.57
CA GLU A 17 5.34 -6.06 -6.03
C GLU A 17 3.85 -5.72 -5.90
N ILE A 18 3.46 -5.10 -4.81
CA ILE A 18 2.04 -4.75 -4.65
C ILE A 18 1.67 -3.68 -5.67
N SER A 19 2.54 -2.70 -5.89
CA SER A 19 2.26 -1.68 -6.90
C SER A 19 2.07 -2.31 -8.27
N ASP A 20 2.89 -3.28 -8.60
CA ASP A 20 2.77 -3.98 -9.87
C ASP A 20 1.47 -4.78 -9.94
N MET A 21 1.10 -5.44 -8.87
CA MET A 21 -0.14 -6.20 -8.86
C MET A 21 -1.34 -5.31 -9.08
N ILE A 22 -1.36 -4.15 -8.42
CA ILE A 22 -2.49 -3.24 -8.57
C ILE A 22 -2.57 -2.72 -9.99
N ALA A 23 -1.42 -2.43 -10.60
CA ALA A 23 -1.41 -1.90 -11.95
C ALA A 23 -1.81 -2.93 -12.99
N ARG A 24 -1.49 -4.18 -12.77
CA ARG A 24 -1.65 -5.17 -13.82
C ARG A 24 -2.61 -6.30 -13.54
N GLU A 25 -2.84 -6.63 -12.31
CA GLU A 25 -3.56 -7.85 -11.99
C GLU A 25 -4.80 -7.66 -11.16
N LEU A 26 -4.88 -6.61 -10.36
CA LEU A 26 -6.03 -6.40 -9.53
C LEU A 26 -6.97 -5.44 -10.24
N HIS A 27 -8.13 -5.95 -10.61
CA HIS A 27 -9.05 -5.17 -11.39
C HIS A 27 -10.29 -4.74 -10.62
N ASP A 28 -10.18 -4.69 -9.32
CA ASP A 28 -11.30 -4.30 -8.49
C ASP A 28 -11.50 -2.79 -8.62
N PRO A 29 -12.64 -2.34 -9.11
CA PRO A 29 -12.86 -0.91 -9.28
C PRO A 29 -12.83 -0.13 -7.98
N GLY A 30 -12.97 -0.80 -6.84
CA GLY A 30 -12.89 -0.12 -5.56
C GLY A 30 -11.53 0.49 -5.28
N PHE A 31 -10.48 0.03 -5.97
CA PHE A 31 -9.17 0.64 -5.75
C PHE A 31 -9.09 2.05 -6.31
N GLY A 32 -9.80 2.33 -7.39
CA GLY A 32 -9.76 3.67 -7.97
C GLY A 32 -8.33 4.08 -8.30
N PHE A 33 -8.02 5.34 -8.06
CA PHE A 33 -6.69 5.85 -8.30
C PHE A 33 -5.93 5.81 -6.99
N LEU A 34 -4.98 4.95 -6.92
CA LEU A 34 -4.33 4.60 -5.67
C LEU A 34 -2.83 4.56 -5.86
N THR A 35 -2.09 5.01 -4.88
CA THR A 35 -0.64 4.94 -4.88
C THR A 35 -0.20 4.29 -3.58
N ILE A 36 0.70 3.31 -3.68
CA ILE A 36 1.34 2.76 -2.50
C ILE A 36 2.52 3.68 -2.19
N THR A 37 2.48 4.35 -1.07
CA THR A 37 3.48 5.36 -0.78
C THR A 37 4.70 4.78 -0.09
N ARG A 38 4.52 3.78 0.75
CA ARG A 38 5.65 3.15 1.44
C ARG A 38 5.19 1.87 2.09
N VAL A 39 6.15 1.03 2.45
CA VAL A 39 5.86 -0.19 3.21
C VAL A 39 6.89 -0.27 4.32
N ARG A 40 6.41 -0.39 5.55
CA ARG A 40 7.28 -0.53 6.70
C ARG A 40 7.13 -1.90 7.28
N VAL A 41 8.23 -2.61 7.40
CA VAL A 41 8.23 -3.98 7.88
C VAL A 41 8.92 -3.99 9.23
N THR A 42 8.35 -4.71 10.19
CA THR A 42 8.96 -4.82 11.51
C THR A 42 10.28 -5.58 11.42
N SER A 43 11.17 -5.33 12.35
CA SER A 43 12.50 -5.91 12.27
C SER A 43 12.49 -7.44 12.30
N ASP A 44 11.49 -8.04 12.93
CA ASP A 44 11.35 -9.48 12.95
C ASP A 44 10.63 -10.01 11.71
N LEU A 45 10.28 -9.13 10.77
CA LEU A 45 9.64 -9.47 9.50
C LEU A 45 8.27 -10.10 9.65
N GLN A 46 7.58 -9.84 10.73
CA GLN A 46 6.28 -10.47 10.94
C GLN A 46 5.11 -9.59 10.53
N LEU A 47 5.31 -8.27 10.45
CA LEU A 47 4.24 -7.37 10.08
C LEU A 47 4.74 -6.37 9.05
N ALA A 48 3.97 -6.16 8.02
CA ALA A 48 4.26 -5.15 7.00
C ALA A 48 3.08 -4.19 6.94
N ARG A 49 3.33 -2.92 7.20
CA ARG A 49 2.32 -1.89 7.03
C ARG A 49 2.47 -1.27 5.67
N VAL A 50 1.42 -1.41 4.88
CA VAL A 50 1.40 -0.94 3.50
C VAL A 50 0.61 0.36 3.49
N TYR A 51 1.32 1.47 3.27
CA TYR A 51 0.68 2.78 3.30
C TYR A 51 0.26 3.18 1.90
N TYR A 52 -0.91 3.78 1.79
CA TYR A 52 -1.44 4.16 0.48
C TYR A 52 -2.17 5.49 0.56
N THR A 53 -2.32 6.13 -0.60
CA THR A 53 -3.21 7.29 -0.74
C THR A 53 -4.12 7.04 -1.91
N THR A 54 -5.25 7.72 -1.91
CA THR A 54 -6.20 7.63 -3.00
C THR A 54 -6.62 9.03 -3.39
N LEU A 55 -7.11 9.16 -4.62
CA LEU A 55 -7.77 10.39 -5.01
C LEU A 55 -9.22 10.30 -4.57
N GLY A 56 -9.77 11.42 -4.22
CA GLY A 56 -11.18 11.46 -3.91
C GLY A 56 -11.45 11.71 -2.45
N ASP A 57 -12.68 11.46 -2.06
CA ASP A 57 -13.15 11.80 -0.74
C ASP A 57 -13.10 10.59 0.20
N SER A 58 -13.76 10.73 1.32
CA SER A 58 -13.73 9.66 2.31
C SER A 58 -14.43 8.40 1.81
N GLU A 59 -15.38 8.56 0.91
CA GLU A 59 -16.01 7.37 0.36
C GLU A 59 -15.04 6.61 -0.54
N ALA A 60 -14.25 7.32 -1.34
CA ALA A 60 -13.22 6.69 -2.15
C ALA A 60 -12.23 5.94 -1.27
N ARG A 61 -11.90 6.53 -0.14
CA ARG A 61 -11.00 5.87 0.79
C ARG A 61 -11.60 4.59 1.36
N ARG A 62 -12.87 4.63 1.72
CA ARG A 62 -13.54 3.44 2.24
C ARG A 62 -13.63 2.35 1.19
N ASN A 63 -13.89 2.75 -0.05
CA ASN A 63 -13.95 1.78 -1.13
C ASN A 63 -12.60 1.08 -1.33
N THR A 64 -11.52 1.85 -1.21
CA THR A 64 -10.19 1.29 -1.32
C THR A 64 -9.90 0.32 -0.17
N GLU A 65 -10.31 0.68 1.03
CA GLU A 65 -10.12 -0.22 2.16
C GLU A 65 -10.83 -1.55 1.93
N ARG A 66 -12.04 -1.49 1.43
CA ARG A 66 -12.78 -2.72 1.16
C ARG A 66 -12.14 -3.52 0.03
N ALA A 67 -11.63 -2.82 -0.98
CA ALA A 67 -10.95 -3.53 -2.06
C ALA A 67 -9.71 -4.26 -1.57
N PHE A 68 -8.94 -3.63 -0.68
CA PHE A 68 -7.80 -4.33 -0.09
C PHE A 68 -8.25 -5.53 0.72
N GLY A 69 -9.37 -5.41 1.43
CA GLY A 69 -9.90 -6.53 2.19
C GLY A 69 -10.20 -7.71 1.28
N ARG A 70 -10.81 -7.43 0.12
CA ARG A 70 -11.13 -8.49 -0.81
C ARG A 70 -9.87 -9.09 -1.46
N ALA A 71 -8.85 -8.29 -1.66
CA ALA A 71 -7.66 -8.73 -2.38
C ALA A 71 -6.57 -9.29 -1.48
N SER A 72 -6.72 -9.20 -0.18
CA SER A 72 -5.63 -9.48 0.75
C SER A 72 -5.04 -10.87 0.57
N SER A 73 -5.89 -11.88 0.46
CA SER A 73 -5.39 -13.25 0.32
C SER A 73 -4.64 -13.45 -0.98
N PHE A 74 -5.16 -12.86 -2.05
CA PHE A 74 -4.48 -12.96 -3.34
C PHE A 74 -3.11 -12.28 -3.26
N ILE A 75 -3.06 -11.09 -2.65
CA ILE A 75 -1.81 -10.36 -2.55
C ILE A 75 -0.79 -11.19 -1.77
N ARG A 76 -1.19 -11.76 -0.64
CA ARG A 76 -0.26 -12.56 0.14
C ARG A 76 0.24 -13.77 -0.63
N ARG A 77 -0.65 -14.44 -1.35
CA ARG A 77 -0.23 -15.59 -2.13
C ARG A 77 0.78 -15.20 -3.20
N GLN A 78 0.53 -14.09 -3.87
CA GLN A 78 1.44 -13.64 -4.92
C GLN A 78 2.79 -13.23 -4.33
N LEU A 79 2.79 -12.57 -3.19
CA LEU A 79 4.04 -12.22 -2.56
C LEU A 79 4.84 -13.49 -2.21
N GLY A 80 4.14 -14.53 -1.77
CA GLY A 80 4.81 -15.78 -1.47
C GLY A 80 5.46 -16.41 -2.68
N ARG A 81 4.92 -16.16 -3.86
CA ARG A 81 5.51 -16.71 -5.08
C ARG A 81 6.64 -15.85 -5.62
N ARG A 82 6.59 -14.56 -5.37
CA ARG A 82 7.52 -13.63 -5.97
C ARG A 82 8.73 -13.31 -5.10
N LEU A 83 8.58 -13.43 -3.78
CA LEU A 83 9.65 -13.11 -2.88
C LEU A 83 10.22 -14.36 -2.24
N ARG A 84 11.52 -14.30 -1.97
CA ARG A 84 12.16 -15.45 -1.36
C ARG A 84 12.20 -15.27 0.12
N LEU A 85 11.05 -15.34 0.75
CA LEU A 85 10.96 -15.20 2.18
C LEU A 85 10.48 -16.50 2.78
N ARG A 86 11.02 -16.85 3.94
CA ARG A 86 10.61 -18.04 4.60
C ARG A 86 9.15 -17.90 4.97
N ARG A 87 8.69 -16.72 5.29
CA ARG A 87 7.35 -16.51 5.69
C ARG A 87 6.96 -15.12 5.23
N ILE A 88 5.78 -14.95 4.72
CA ILE A 88 5.30 -13.63 4.29
C ILE A 88 4.73 -12.91 5.50
N PRO A 89 5.12 -11.67 5.73
CA PRO A 89 4.57 -10.93 6.86
C PRO A 89 3.07 -10.76 6.74
N GLU A 90 2.43 -10.57 7.88
CA GLU A 90 1.06 -10.14 7.87
C GLU A 90 1.00 -8.76 7.24
N LEU A 91 -0.02 -8.52 6.45
CA LEU A 91 -0.15 -7.21 5.79
C LEU A 91 -1.22 -6.39 6.48
N GLU A 92 -0.90 -5.13 6.70
CA GLU A 92 -1.85 -4.20 7.25
C GLU A 92 -1.87 -3.01 6.31
N PHE A 93 -3.03 -2.68 5.76
CA PHE A 93 -3.14 -1.59 4.79
C PHE A 93 -3.61 -0.35 5.51
N VAL A 94 -2.84 0.73 5.38
CA VAL A 94 -3.06 1.93 6.18
C VAL A 94 -3.06 3.16 5.28
N PHE A 95 -4.05 4.01 5.44
CA PHE A 95 -4.08 5.25 4.69
C PHE A 95 -2.94 6.13 5.16
N ASP A 96 -2.16 6.66 4.23
CA ASP A 96 -0.96 7.40 4.59
C ASP A 96 -1.31 8.86 4.88
N GLU A 97 -1.18 9.23 6.12
CA GLU A 97 -1.44 10.60 6.53
C GLU A 97 -0.17 11.35 6.83
N SER A 98 0.97 10.81 6.42
CA SER A 98 2.23 11.49 6.63
C SER A 98 2.33 12.69 5.70
N ILE A 99 3.35 13.50 5.92
CA ILE A 99 3.56 14.64 5.05
C ILE A 99 3.79 14.20 3.61
N GLU A 100 4.53 13.12 3.41
CA GLU A 100 4.76 12.61 2.08
C GLU A 100 3.46 12.15 1.44
N GLY A 101 2.62 11.47 2.20
CA GLY A 101 1.34 11.03 1.68
C GLY A 101 0.47 12.20 1.29
N ILE A 102 0.45 13.24 2.10
CA ILE A 102 -0.33 14.42 1.80
C ILE A 102 0.19 15.09 0.54
N ARG A 103 1.51 15.19 0.39
CA ARG A 103 2.05 15.78 -0.80
C ARG A 103 1.71 14.99 -2.04
N GLU A 104 1.76 13.69 -1.95
CA GLU A 104 1.40 12.83 -3.06
C GLU A 104 -0.01 13.14 -3.53
N ARG A 105 -0.95 13.27 -2.61
CA ARG A 105 -2.31 13.59 -2.98
C ARG A 105 -2.42 14.96 -3.60
N GLN A 106 -1.67 15.93 -3.08
CA GLN A 106 -1.77 17.28 -3.57
C GLN A 106 -1.16 17.49 -4.94
N LEU A 107 -0.34 16.57 -5.37
CA LEU A 107 0.24 16.69 -6.69
C LEU A 107 -0.76 16.32 -7.79
N ARG A 108 -1.91 15.81 -7.45
CA ARG A 108 -2.87 15.41 -8.45
C ARG A 108 -3.85 16.53 -8.68
N PRO A 109 -3.99 16.95 -9.89
CA PRO A 109 -4.76 18.15 -10.19
C PRO A 109 -6.25 18.05 -9.92
N ASP A 110 -6.79 16.87 -9.99
CA ASP A 110 -8.21 16.78 -9.82
C ASP A 110 -8.60 16.47 -8.41
N ARG A 111 -7.75 16.55 -7.40
CA ARG A 111 -8.12 16.11 -6.24
C ARG A 111 -8.60 17.12 -5.41
N VAL A 112 -9.39 16.99 -4.60
CA VAL A 112 -9.93 17.87 -3.80
C VAL A 112 -9.23 17.99 -2.60
N ALA A 113 -9.31 18.99 -1.95
CA ALA A 113 -8.64 19.17 -0.80
C ALA A 113 -9.16 18.35 0.20
N ILE A 114 -8.53 17.72 0.85
CA ILE A 114 -9.01 16.88 1.62
C ILE A 114 -8.72 16.83 2.89
N ARG A 115 -9.29 16.60 3.70
CA ARG A 115 -9.18 16.47 4.86
C ARG A 115 -8.98 15.28 5.25
N THR A 116 -8.49 14.78 5.52
CA THR A 116 -8.20 13.57 5.66
C THR A 116 -8.34 13.03 6.86
N ARG A 117 -8.59 13.36 7.65
CA ARG A 117 -8.65 12.82 8.69
C ARG A 117 -9.58 12.56 9.12
N VAL A 118 -9.82 12.03 9.41
CA VAL A 118 -10.68 11.85 9.87
C VAL A 118 -10.84 11.25 10.51
#